data_52b5606ea79b3ff5b00010ce46b4ffd3
#
_entry.id   52b5606ea79b3ff5b00010ce46b4ffd3
#
_cell.length_a   1.000
_cell.length_b   1.000
_cell.length_c   1.000
_cell.angle_alpha   90.00
_cell.angle_beta   90.00
_cell.angle_gamma   90.00
#
_symmetry.space_group_name_H-M   'P 1'
#
loop_
_entity.id
_entity.type
_entity.pdbx_description
1 polymer ?
#
loop_
_entity_poly.entity_id
_entity_poly.type
_entity_poly.pdbx_seq_one_letter_code
_entity_poly.pdbx_strand_id
1 'polypeptide(L)'
;MTLPKAPPKPVVLPTPLTFRESPNQSERRQKPYLIVVHRPVGKYGPSIDWLCNPKAQASAHIITEGKGTGVDVATQLVPWDRKAWACASFNSASYNLEVDDDAWDGDDLGAAFTAARICGFICRKTGIPPAWTTSPLSQPGITRHYDLGRAGGGHSDPTTDVTYWKWFMRQVVREYERGGYRKIWGKGRFQRIA
;
A
#
# COMPACT_ATOMS: atom_id res chain seq x y z
N MET A 1 8.09 -7.68 -40.28
CA MET A 1 8.41 -8.42 -39.03
C MET A 1 8.79 -7.41 -37.95
N THR A 2 7.92 -7.16 -36.99
CA THR A 2 8.22 -6.31 -35.83
C THR A 2 9.01 -7.13 -34.80
N LEU A 3 10.18 -6.65 -34.42
CA LEU A 3 11.00 -7.27 -33.39
C LEU A 3 10.19 -7.39 -32.07
N PRO A 4 10.30 -8.50 -31.35
CA PRO A 4 9.60 -8.65 -30.06
C PRO A 4 10.09 -7.58 -29.09
N LYS A 5 9.13 -6.86 -28.49
CA LYS A 5 9.38 -5.84 -27.49
C LYS A 5 10.11 -6.50 -26.30
N ALA A 6 11.28 -5.99 -25.95
CA ALA A 6 12.05 -6.51 -24.80
C ALA A 6 11.15 -6.57 -23.56
N PRO A 7 11.25 -7.63 -22.74
CA PRO A 7 10.45 -7.73 -21.52
C PRO A 7 10.72 -6.51 -20.63
N PRO A 8 9.69 -5.96 -19.98
CA PRO A 8 9.86 -4.81 -19.10
C PRO A 8 10.85 -5.16 -17.99
N LYS A 9 11.84 -4.29 -17.76
CA LYS A 9 12.80 -4.46 -16.66
C LYS A 9 12.08 -4.59 -15.34
N PRO A 10 12.58 -5.44 -14.40
CA PRO A 10 11.95 -5.60 -13.10
C PRO A 10 11.90 -4.24 -12.38
N VAL A 11 10.71 -3.85 -12.01
CA VAL A 11 10.48 -2.64 -11.18
C VAL A 11 10.89 -3.01 -9.76
N VAL A 12 11.92 -2.38 -9.23
CA VAL A 12 12.37 -2.56 -7.84
C VAL A 12 11.51 -1.69 -6.93
N LEU A 13 11.15 -2.20 -5.76
CA LEU A 13 10.49 -1.39 -4.73
C LEU A 13 11.37 -0.19 -4.39
N PRO A 14 10.80 1.00 -4.30
CA PRO A 14 11.56 2.23 -4.05
C PRO A 14 12.09 2.35 -2.62
N THR A 15 11.66 1.46 -1.74
CA THR A 15 11.92 1.45 -0.29
C THR A 15 12.47 0.10 0.10
N PRO A 16 13.54 0.02 0.90
CA PRO A 16 13.97 -1.26 1.47
C PRO A 16 12.84 -1.82 2.32
N LEU A 17 12.36 -3.01 1.95
CA LEU A 17 11.37 -3.74 2.71
C LEU A 17 12.07 -4.69 3.66
N THR A 18 11.79 -4.57 4.95
CA THR A 18 12.00 -5.68 5.88
C THR A 18 10.87 -6.69 5.74
N PHE A 19 11.08 -7.93 6.17
CA PHE A 19 10.05 -8.97 6.14
C PHE A 19 9.90 -9.59 7.52
N ARG A 20 8.66 -9.64 8.02
CA ARG A 20 8.30 -10.38 9.24
C ARG A 20 6.95 -11.04 9.02
N GLU A 21 6.96 -12.34 8.83
CA GLU A 21 5.77 -13.08 8.44
C GLU A 21 4.70 -13.12 9.53
N SER A 22 3.47 -12.71 9.15
CA SER A 22 2.29 -12.85 9.99
C SER A 22 1.66 -14.24 9.80
N PRO A 23 1.30 -14.96 10.90
CA PRO A 23 0.54 -16.20 10.80
C PRO A 23 -0.92 -16.00 10.37
N ASN A 24 -1.43 -14.76 10.44
CA ASN A 24 -2.82 -14.41 10.15
C ASN A 24 -3.03 -14.22 8.64
N GLN A 25 -2.84 -15.27 7.86
CA GLN A 25 -2.93 -15.27 6.41
C GLN A 25 -3.54 -16.57 5.89
N SER A 26 -4.01 -16.56 4.66
CA SER A 26 -4.54 -17.76 4.01
C SER A 26 -4.35 -17.70 2.50
N GLU A 27 -4.72 -18.78 1.80
CA GLU A 27 -4.66 -18.82 0.35
C GLU A 27 -5.56 -17.76 -0.27
N ARG A 28 -5.06 -17.13 -1.32
CA ARG A 28 -5.81 -16.18 -2.13
C ARG A 28 -6.61 -16.92 -3.18
N ARG A 29 -7.91 -16.58 -3.29
CA ARG A 29 -8.83 -17.27 -4.19
C ARG A 29 -9.11 -16.53 -5.51
N GLN A 30 -8.64 -15.28 -5.62
CA GLN A 30 -8.85 -14.47 -6.82
C GLN A 30 -7.71 -13.45 -7.00
N LYS A 31 -7.51 -12.97 -8.23
CA LYS A 31 -6.58 -11.89 -8.51
C LYS A 31 -7.06 -10.60 -7.82
N PRO A 32 -6.21 -9.92 -7.04
CA PRO A 32 -6.57 -8.64 -6.45
C PRO A 32 -6.84 -7.57 -7.49
N TYR A 33 -7.85 -6.75 -7.23
CA TYR A 33 -8.20 -5.59 -8.03
C TYR A 33 -8.33 -4.30 -7.21
N LEU A 34 -8.12 -4.41 -5.89
CA LEU A 34 -8.12 -3.30 -4.95
C LEU A 34 -6.79 -3.17 -4.22
N ILE A 35 -6.45 -1.94 -3.85
CA ILE A 35 -5.52 -1.62 -2.78
C ILE A 35 -6.34 -0.93 -1.69
N VAL A 36 -6.36 -1.50 -0.49
CA VAL A 36 -7.05 -0.95 0.66
C VAL A 36 -6.03 -0.34 1.61
N VAL A 37 -6.25 0.92 1.96
CA VAL A 37 -5.38 1.67 2.88
C VAL A 37 -6.07 1.75 4.23
N HIS A 38 -5.29 1.43 5.27
CA HIS A 38 -5.71 1.34 6.66
C HIS A 38 -4.88 2.28 7.55
N ARG A 39 -5.37 2.49 8.75
CA ARG A 39 -4.68 3.16 9.85
C ARG A 39 -4.68 2.22 11.05
N PRO A 40 -3.53 1.71 11.51
CA PRO A 40 -3.47 0.88 12.70
C PRO A 40 -3.80 1.73 13.92
N VAL A 41 -4.41 1.11 14.93
CA VAL A 41 -4.56 1.76 16.24
C VAL A 41 -3.25 1.56 17.00
N GLY A 42 -2.28 2.46 16.81
CA GLY A 42 -0.99 2.39 17.46
C GLY A 42 0.20 2.69 16.54
N LYS A 43 1.37 2.65 17.15
CA LYS A 43 2.64 2.96 16.47
C LYS A 43 3.14 1.76 15.67
N TYR A 44 4.01 2.02 14.72
CA TYR A 44 4.59 1.05 13.78
C TYR A 44 5.07 -0.26 14.44
N GLY A 45 6.00 -0.20 15.40
CA GLY A 45 6.58 -1.38 16.05
C GLY A 45 5.53 -2.25 16.78
N PRO A 46 4.77 -1.69 17.74
CA PRO A 46 3.68 -2.41 18.41
C PRO A 46 2.62 -2.97 17.45
N SER A 47 2.31 -2.26 16.36
CA SER A 47 1.37 -2.75 15.34
C SER A 47 1.91 -3.97 14.61
N ILE A 48 3.22 -4.00 14.28
CA ILE A 48 3.86 -5.20 13.71
C ILE A 48 3.75 -6.37 14.68
N ASP A 49 4.07 -6.15 15.97
CA ASP A 49 4.00 -7.20 16.99
C ASP A 49 2.58 -7.76 17.12
N TRP A 50 1.58 -6.89 17.08
CA TRP A 50 0.17 -7.31 17.12
C TRP A 50 -0.23 -8.08 15.87
N LEU A 51 0.01 -7.54 14.67
CA LEU A 51 -0.37 -8.16 13.40
C LEU A 51 0.36 -9.48 13.12
N CYS A 52 1.53 -9.68 13.76
CA CYS A 52 2.27 -10.96 13.74
C CYS A 52 1.90 -11.89 14.90
N ASN A 53 0.98 -11.52 15.77
CA ASN A 53 0.48 -12.38 16.84
C ASN A 53 -0.71 -13.20 16.33
N PRO A 54 -0.74 -14.54 16.48
CA PRO A 54 -1.88 -15.34 16.05
C PRO A 54 -3.19 -14.97 16.76
N LYS A 55 -3.13 -14.39 17.96
CA LYS A 55 -4.32 -13.94 18.69
C LYS A 55 -5.00 -12.73 18.05
N ALA A 56 -4.29 -11.96 17.22
CA ALA A 56 -4.84 -10.79 16.55
C ALA A 56 -5.95 -11.14 15.56
N GLN A 57 -5.86 -12.32 14.92
CA GLN A 57 -6.76 -12.74 13.85
C GLN A 57 -6.91 -11.66 12.75
N ALA A 58 -5.88 -10.82 12.62
CA ALA A 58 -5.79 -9.71 11.69
C ALA A 58 -4.37 -9.58 11.13
N SER A 59 -4.22 -9.10 9.91
CA SER A 59 -2.93 -8.80 9.29
C SER A 59 -3.08 -7.84 8.13
N ALA A 60 -1.95 -7.27 7.67
CA ALA A 60 -1.84 -6.51 6.42
C ALA A 60 -0.70 -7.06 5.57
N HIS A 61 -0.65 -6.70 4.28
CA HIS A 61 0.49 -7.07 3.45
C HIS A 61 1.73 -6.26 3.81
N ILE A 62 1.54 -4.97 4.06
CA ILE A 62 2.61 -4.03 4.41
C ILE A 62 2.13 -3.08 5.50
N ILE A 63 3.05 -2.70 6.37
CA ILE A 63 2.92 -1.55 7.26
C ILE A 63 4.05 -0.57 6.98
N THR A 64 3.75 0.73 6.99
CA THR A 64 4.71 1.81 6.74
C THR A 64 4.89 2.69 7.96
N GLU A 65 6.12 3.14 8.20
CA GLU A 65 6.48 4.14 9.21
C GLU A 65 7.00 5.41 8.54
N GLY A 66 6.78 6.54 9.18
CA GLY A 66 7.29 7.81 8.74
C GLY A 66 7.76 8.64 9.90
N LYS A 67 8.82 8.25 10.56
CA LYS A 67 9.48 9.16 11.50
C LYS A 67 10.45 10.03 10.73
N GLY A 68 10.18 11.33 10.55
CA GLY A 68 11.01 12.47 10.22
C GLY A 68 12.52 12.29 9.92
N THR A 69 12.96 11.06 9.81
CA THR A 69 14.36 10.64 9.58
C THR A 69 14.77 10.71 8.12
N GLY A 70 13.83 11.03 7.20
CA GLY A 70 14.09 11.00 5.76
C GLY A 70 14.32 9.59 5.19
N VAL A 71 14.20 8.55 5.99
CA VAL A 71 14.33 7.16 5.60
C VAL A 71 12.93 6.54 5.54
N ASP A 72 12.52 6.15 4.35
CA ASP A 72 11.28 5.41 4.14
C ASP A 72 11.41 4.03 4.77
N VAL A 73 10.58 3.71 5.75
CA VAL A 73 10.58 2.41 6.43
C VAL A 73 9.27 1.69 6.14
N ALA A 74 9.37 0.43 5.74
CA ALA A 74 8.22 -0.43 5.55
C ALA A 74 8.57 -1.87 5.88
N THR A 75 7.61 -2.59 6.47
CA THR A 75 7.72 -4.03 6.72
C THR A 75 6.61 -4.77 5.99
N GLN A 76 6.98 -5.77 5.20
CA GLN A 76 6.04 -6.72 4.63
C GLN A 76 5.71 -7.79 5.67
N LEU A 77 4.41 -8.04 5.88
CA LEU A 77 3.92 -9.01 6.87
C LEU A 77 3.28 -10.23 6.21
N VAL A 78 2.67 -10.05 5.03
CA VAL A 78 2.02 -11.12 4.27
C VAL A 78 2.57 -11.13 2.85
N PRO A 79 2.97 -12.29 2.30
CA PRO A 79 3.39 -12.43 0.91
C PRO A 79 2.31 -11.96 -0.07
N TRP A 80 2.72 -11.44 -1.23
CA TRP A 80 1.81 -10.85 -2.22
C TRP A 80 0.80 -11.84 -2.82
N ASP A 81 1.16 -13.10 -2.89
CA ASP A 81 0.32 -14.21 -3.37
C ASP A 81 -0.63 -14.75 -2.32
N ARG A 82 -0.46 -14.33 -1.07
CA ARG A 82 -1.31 -14.71 0.05
C ARG A 82 -2.39 -13.66 0.32
N LYS A 83 -3.41 -14.04 1.08
CA LYS A 83 -4.52 -13.19 1.52
C LYS A 83 -4.25 -12.74 2.95
N ALA A 84 -4.08 -11.44 3.18
CA ALA A 84 -4.11 -10.85 4.51
C ALA A 84 -5.54 -10.82 5.06
N TRP A 85 -5.67 -10.80 6.38
CA TRP A 85 -6.96 -10.71 7.08
C TRP A 85 -7.15 -9.28 7.60
N ALA A 86 -7.62 -8.36 6.75
CA ALA A 86 -7.69 -6.94 7.03
C ALA A 86 -9.06 -6.31 6.78
N CYS A 87 -9.83 -6.80 5.81
CA CYS A 87 -11.03 -6.12 5.34
C CYS A 87 -12.16 -7.10 4.96
N ALA A 88 -12.38 -8.10 5.81
CA ALA A 88 -13.49 -9.04 5.77
C ALA A 88 -13.72 -9.64 4.36
N SER A 89 -14.86 -9.33 3.72
CA SER A 89 -15.23 -9.89 2.41
C SER A 89 -14.26 -9.50 1.28
N PHE A 90 -13.49 -8.43 1.45
CA PHE A 90 -12.54 -7.94 0.45
C PHE A 90 -11.13 -8.52 0.60
N ASN A 91 -10.86 -9.35 1.62
CA ASN A 91 -9.53 -9.90 1.88
C ASN A 91 -8.88 -10.57 0.66
N SER A 92 -9.63 -11.35 -0.12
CA SER A 92 -9.11 -12.00 -1.33
C SER A 92 -8.91 -11.04 -2.51
N ALA A 93 -9.70 -9.96 -2.54
CA ALA A 93 -9.77 -9.00 -3.62
C ALA A 93 -8.72 -7.89 -3.53
N SER A 94 -8.00 -7.80 -2.40
CA SER A 94 -7.19 -6.62 -2.09
C SER A 94 -5.75 -6.92 -1.69
N TYR A 95 -4.90 -5.92 -1.92
CA TYR A 95 -3.69 -5.69 -1.17
C TYR A 95 -4.00 -4.68 -0.05
N ASN A 96 -3.51 -4.94 1.16
CA ASN A 96 -3.83 -4.15 2.36
C ASN A 96 -2.57 -3.50 2.89
N LEU A 97 -2.60 -2.18 3.07
CA LEU A 97 -1.50 -1.37 3.58
C LEU A 97 -1.94 -0.67 4.86
N GLU A 98 -1.24 -0.92 5.96
CA GLU A 98 -1.32 -0.12 7.17
C GLU A 98 -0.35 1.06 7.06
N VAL A 99 -0.83 2.26 7.37
CA VAL A 99 -0.02 3.48 7.37
C VAL A 99 -0.04 4.06 8.77
N ASP A 100 1.14 4.20 9.37
CA ASP A 100 1.32 4.64 10.75
C ASP A 100 0.36 5.77 11.14
N ASP A 101 -0.12 5.72 12.36
CA ASP A 101 -1.16 6.57 12.93
C ASP A 101 -0.87 8.07 12.76
N ASP A 102 0.37 8.49 13.03
CA ASP A 102 0.80 9.89 12.95
C ASP A 102 0.68 10.50 11.54
N ALA A 103 0.67 9.66 10.50
CA ALA A 103 0.53 10.11 9.12
C ALA A 103 -0.81 10.80 8.84
N TRP A 104 -1.86 10.43 9.56
CA TRP A 104 -3.23 10.89 9.27
C TRP A 104 -3.64 12.13 10.07
N ASP A 105 -2.85 12.51 11.06
CA ASP A 105 -3.07 13.71 11.88
C ASP A 105 -2.27 14.92 11.36
N GLY A 106 -1.44 14.71 10.32
CA GLY A 106 -0.64 15.76 9.69
C GLY A 106 0.72 16.01 10.34
N ASP A 107 1.02 15.31 11.43
CA ASP A 107 2.25 15.50 12.20
C ASP A 107 3.46 14.83 11.55
N ASP A 108 3.26 13.73 10.84
CA ASP A 108 4.33 13.06 10.07
C ASP A 108 3.81 12.50 8.73
N LEU A 109 4.12 13.20 7.66
CA LEU A 109 3.75 12.79 6.30
C LEU A 109 4.65 11.69 5.71
N GLY A 110 5.72 11.30 6.40
CA GLY A 110 6.71 10.33 5.89
C GLY A 110 6.06 8.97 5.59
N ALA A 111 5.25 8.45 6.52
CA ALA A 111 4.54 7.18 6.33
C ALA A 111 3.56 7.24 5.14
N ALA A 112 2.85 8.36 4.98
CA ALA A 112 1.95 8.56 3.86
C ALA A 112 2.68 8.61 2.52
N PHE A 113 3.85 9.27 2.44
CA PHE A 113 4.69 9.27 1.23
C PHE A 113 5.22 7.86 0.91
N THR A 114 5.68 7.13 1.93
CA THR A 114 6.14 5.74 1.76
C THR A 114 5.01 4.85 1.25
N ALA A 115 3.82 4.94 1.85
CA ALA A 115 2.63 4.23 1.41
C ALA A 115 2.22 4.60 -0.03
N ALA A 116 2.28 5.89 -0.39
CA ALA A 116 1.97 6.34 -1.74
C ALA A 116 2.93 5.75 -2.78
N ARG A 117 4.23 5.63 -2.48
CA ARG A 117 5.22 4.96 -3.34
C ARG A 117 4.90 3.49 -3.53
N ILE A 118 4.55 2.81 -2.44
CA ILE A 118 4.18 1.39 -2.47
C ILE A 118 2.89 1.19 -3.27
N CYS A 119 1.87 2.02 -3.08
CA CYS A 119 0.64 1.99 -3.88
C CYS A 119 0.94 2.19 -5.38
N GLY A 120 1.74 3.19 -5.74
CA GLY A 120 2.16 3.43 -7.12
C GLY A 120 2.92 2.25 -7.72
N PHE A 121 3.78 1.60 -6.94
CA PHE A 121 4.48 0.38 -7.34
C PHE A 121 3.51 -0.79 -7.58
N ILE A 122 2.58 -1.05 -6.65
CA ILE A 122 1.58 -2.12 -6.80
C ILE A 122 0.73 -1.88 -8.04
N CYS A 123 0.26 -0.65 -8.27
CA CYS A 123 -0.51 -0.29 -9.45
C CYS A 123 0.24 -0.64 -10.76
N ARG A 124 1.52 -0.29 -10.85
CA ARG A 124 2.35 -0.62 -12.03
C ARG A 124 2.54 -2.13 -12.23
N LYS A 125 2.71 -2.87 -11.13
CA LYS A 125 2.95 -4.33 -11.18
C LYS A 125 1.72 -5.14 -11.51
N THR A 126 0.56 -4.69 -11.07
CA THR A 126 -0.68 -5.47 -11.11
C THR A 126 -1.67 -5.00 -12.17
N GLY A 127 -1.52 -3.75 -12.64
CA GLY A 127 -2.47 -3.09 -13.52
C GLY A 127 -3.70 -2.52 -12.77
N ILE A 128 -3.69 -2.51 -11.44
CA ILE A 128 -4.71 -1.81 -10.65
C ILE A 128 -4.59 -0.31 -10.94
N PRO A 129 -5.68 0.38 -11.33
CA PRO A 129 -5.64 1.82 -11.61
C PRO A 129 -5.17 2.63 -10.38
N PRO A 130 -4.29 3.65 -10.55
CA PRO A 130 -3.90 4.57 -9.49
C PRO A 130 -5.01 5.61 -9.25
N ALA A 131 -6.23 5.16 -9.04
CA ALA A 131 -7.42 5.99 -8.91
C ALA A 131 -8.20 5.59 -7.66
N TRP A 132 -8.75 6.59 -6.97
CA TRP A 132 -9.65 6.34 -5.86
C TRP A 132 -10.97 5.75 -6.34
N THR A 133 -11.38 4.64 -5.75
CA THR A 133 -12.73 4.07 -5.94
C THR A 133 -13.53 4.11 -4.65
N THR A 134 -14.77 4.60 -4.75
CA THR A 134 -15.82 4.52 -3.73
C THR A 134 -16.83 3.41 -4.03
N SER A 135 -16.62 2.66 -5.10
CA SER A 135 -17.45 1.54 -5.54
C SER A 135 -16.65 0.25 -5.63
N PRO A 136 -16.07 -0.24 -4.52
CA PRO A 136 -15.09 -1.32 -4.50
C PRO A 136 -15.64 -2.68 -4.97
N LEU A 137 -16.96 -2.85 -5.01
CA LEU A 137 -17.58 -4.07 -5.55
C LEU A 137 -17.56 -4.15 -7.08
N SER A 138 -17.46 -3.02 -7.77
CA SER A 138 -17.61 -2.94 -9.23
C SER A 138 -16.44 -2.25 -9.95
N GLN A 139 -15.59 -1.53 -9.23
CA GLN A 139 -14.52 -0.74 -9.82
C GLN A 139 -13.17 -1.06 -9.15
N PRO A 140 -12.15 -1.43 -9.94
CA PRO A 140 -10.78 -1.59 -9.44
C PRO A 140 -10.18 -0.23 -9.06
N GLY A 141 -9.24 -0.24 -8.11
CA GLY A 141 -8.56 0.99 -7.72
C GLY A 141 -8.00 0.95 -6.30
N ILE A 142 -7.78 2.13 -5.76
CA ILE A 142 -7.32 2.35 -4.39
C ILE A 142 -8.49 2.88 -3.58
N THR A 143 -8.69 2.35 -2.38
CA THR A 143 -9.83 2.71 -1.55
C THR A 143 -9.42 2.82 -0.08
N ARG A 144 -10.16 3.60 0.69
CA ARG A 144 -10.05 3.61 2.15
C ARG A 144 -10.79 2.40 2.71
N HIS A 145 -10.37 1.89 3.85
CA HIS A 145 -11.16 0.89 4.58
C HIS A 145 -12.58 1.39 4.85
N TYR A 146 -12.71 2.68 5.20
CA TYR A 146 -13.98 3.38 5.35
C TYR A 146 -14.95 3.17 4.17
N ASP A 147 -14.46 3.24 2.93
CA ASP A 147 -15.29 3.15 1.72
C ASP A 147 -15.81 1.73 1.44
N LEU A 148 -15.30 0.70 2.13
CA LEU A 148 -15.78 -0.68 2.03
C LEU A 148 -17.09 -0.92 2.79
N GLY A 149 -17.44 -0.02 3.71
CA GLY A 149 -18.65 -0.10 4.52
C GLY A 149 -18.75 -1.40 5.33
N ARG A 150 -19.95 -1.88 5.54
CA ARG A 150 -20.20 -3.11 6.34
C ARG A 150 -19.53 -4.35 5.74
N ALA A 151 -19.43 -4.45 4.43
CA ALA A 151 -18.80 -5.60 3.77
C ALA A 151 -17.28 -5.67 4.04
N GLY A 152 -16.64 -4.54 4.36
CA GLY A 152 -15.25 -4.44 4.81
C GLY A 152 -15.06 -4.58 6.32
N GLY A 153 -16.14 -4.64 7.10
CA GLY A 153 -16.08 -4.70 8.56
C GLY A 153 -16.62 -3.46 9.27
N GLY A 154 -17.00 -2.41 8.53
CA GLY A 154 -17.62 -1.20 9.10
C GLY A 154 -16.65 -0.24 9.80
N HIS A 155 -15.43 -0.15 9.32
CA HIS A 155 -14.38 0.70 9.87
C HIS A 155 -14.41 2.14 9.34
N SER A 156 -13.78 3.08 10.07
CA SER A 156 -13.70 4.50 9.71
C SER A 156 -12.30 4.94 9.24
N ASP A 157 -11.34 4.03 9.23
CA ASP A 157 -9.95 4.29 8.86
C ASP A 157 -9.73 4.31 7.32
N PRO A 158 -8.63 4.88 6.82
CA PRO A 158 -7.59 5.58 7.56
C PRO A 158 -8.00 7.01 7.94
N THR A 159 -8.97 7.59 7.26
CA THR A 159 -9.48 8.94 7.49
C THR A 159 -10.84 9.14 6.83
N THR A 160 -11.69 9.93 7.45
CA THR A 160 -12.94 10.44 6.84
C THR A 160 -12.72 11.77 6.12
N ASP A 161 -11.56 12.43 6.33
CA ASP A 161 -11.21 13.68 5.64
C ASP A 161 -10.93 13.41 4.15
N VAL A 162 -11.88 13.81 3.32
CA VAL A 162 -11.79 13.69 1.86
C VAL A 162 -10.69 14.59 1.28
N THR A 163 -10.38 15.70 1.90
CA THR A 163 -9.34 16.63 1.43
C THR A 163 -7.96 15.99 1.61
N TYR A 164 -7.71 15.43 2.79
CA TYR A 164 -6.49 14.71 3.08
C TYR A 164 -6.35 13.48 2.17
N TRP A 165 -7.42 12.69 2.00
CA TRP A 165 -7.42 11.54 1.12
C TRP A 165 -7.11 11.90 -0.33
N LYS A 166 -7.70 12.98 -0.86
CA LYS A 166 -7.38 13.50 -2.21
C LYS A 166 -5.93 13.94 -2.32
N TRP A 167 -5.35 14.51 -1.26
CA TRP A 167 -3.93 14.84 -1.23
C TRP A 167 -3.09 13.56 -1.31
N PHE A 168 -3.37 12.53 -0.48
CA PHE A 168 -2.70 11.24 -0.53
C PHE A 168 -2.75 10.61 -1.94
N MET A 169 -3.92 10.57 -2.55
CA MET A 169 -4.10 10.03 -3.90
C MET A 169 -3.29 10.80 -4.96
N ARG A 170 -3.13 12.12 -4.82
CA ARG A 170 -2.21 12.89 -5.69
C ARG A 170 -0.77 12.44 -5.54
N GLN A 171 -0.33 12.07 -4.33
CA GLN A 171 1.01 11.51 -4.14
C GLN A 171 1.14 10.13 -4.82
N VAL A 172 0.13 9.27 -4.69
CA VAL A 172 0.11 7.96 -5.37
C VAL A 172 0.24 8.11 -6.89
N VAL A 173 -0.53 9.00 -7.50
CA VAL A 173 -0.47 9.26 -8.95
C VAL A 173 0.94 9.75 -9.35
N ARG A 174 1.51 10.70 -8.60
CA ARG A 174 2.89 11.17 -8.83
C ARG A 174 3.90 10.03 -8.78
N GLU A 175 3.81 9.16 -7.79
CA GLU A 175 4.73 8.03 -7.65
C GLU A 175 4.50 6.95 -8.71
N TYR A 176 3.26 6.74 -9.14
CA TYR A 176 2.93 5.89 -10.29
C TYR A 176 3.58 6.41 -11.56
N GLU A 177 3.46 7.71 -11.87
CA GLU A 177 4.05 8.36 -13.04
C GLU A 177 5.59 8.39 -12.98
N ARG A 178 6.17 8.64 -11.79
CA ARG A 178 7.62 8.65 -11.56
C ARG A 178 8.27 7.27 -11.68
N GLY A 179 7.53 6.21 -11.65
CA GLY A 179 8.06 4.84 -11.66
C GLY A 179 8.88 4.47 -12.90
N GLY A 180 8.94 5.36 -13.91
CA GLY A 180 9.87 5.28 -15.03
C GLY A 180 11.22 5.99 -14.77
N TYR A 181 11.45 6.57 -13.58
CA TYR A 181 12.66 7.34 -13.28
C TYR A 181 13.35 6.83 -12.03
N ARG A 182 14.65 6.58 -12.12
CA ARG A 182 15.50 6.26 -10.98
C ARG A 182 16.22 7.53 -10.52
N LYS A 183 16.10 7.91 -9.24
CA LYS A 183 16.99 8.92 -8.65
C LYS A 183 18.37 8.30 -8.48
N ILE A 184 19.34 8.75 -9.26
CA ILE A 184 20.73 8.36 -9.06
C ILE A 184 21.24 9.18 -7.89
N TRP A 185 21.50 8.53 -6.75
CA TRP A 185 22.11 9.14 -5.59
C TRP A 185 23.46 9.78 -5.99
N GLY A 186 23.59 11.08 -5.74
CA GLY A 186 24.83 11.82 -5.90
C GLY A 186 24.83 12.97 -6.91
N LYS A 187 23.90 13.06 -7.89
CA LYS A 187 23.92 14.13 -8.91
C LYS A 187 22.59 14.78 -9.24
N GLY A 188 21.53 14.58 -8.43
CA GLY A 188 20.26 15.30 -8.60
C GLY A 188 19.53 15.08 -9.95
N ARG A 189 19.93 14.12 -10.76
CA ARG A 189 19.33 13.82 -12.06
C ARG A 189 18.43 12.58 -11.98
N PHE A 190 17.28 12.65 -12.63
CA PHE A 190 16.39 11.50 -12.87
C PHE A 190 16.73 10.89 -14.23
N GLN A 191 16.90 9.59 -14.28
CA GLN A 191 17.06 8.87 -15.53
C GLN A 191 15.84 8.02 -15.81
N ARG A 192 15.28 8.15 -17.02
CA ARG A 192 14.13 7.33 -17.43
C ARG A 192 14.55 5.88 -17.47
N ILE A 193 13.79 5.02 -16.79
CA ILE A 193 13.96 3.58 -16.89
C ILE A 193 13.18 3.17 -18.15
N ALA A 194 13.91 2.88 -19.21
CA ALA A 194 13.34 2.42 -20.47
C ALA A 194 12.66 1.03 -20.35
#